data_1dbf506618c304cf5880fd4948d7cf4d
#
_entry.id   1dbf506618c304cf5880fd4948d7cf4d
#
_cell.length_a   1.000
_cell.length_b   1.000
_cell.length_c   1.000
_cell.angle_alpha   90.00
_cell.angle_beta   90.00
_cell.angle_gamma   90.00
#
_symmetry.space_group_name_H-M   'P 1'
#
loop_
_entity.id
_entity.type
_entity.pdbx_description
1 polymer ?
#
loop_
_entity_poly.entity_id
_entity_poly.type
_entity_poly.pdbx_seq_one_letter_code
_entity_poly.pdbx_strand_id
1 'polypeptide(L)'
;MHKSWYDYPARKRDTRTRILDAALGLVAEGGVQELTQPRVSRAAGVRQSHLTYYFPTIADLVQAVARHTVDALVAEVSERPRGRRAGALVEHVAAVTADKRRVRVMLALVSAADRDPALRPRLRELIRELRAGIAGALGAAGIEAGADEVAFLHTVVVGTAVLQLARDDAPARRETRRVLQRAVAGLPGKG
;
A
#
# COMPACT_ATOMS: atom_id res chain seq x y z
N MET A 1 -11.02 16.15 -1.68
CA MET A 1 -10.72 15.35 -2.89
C MET A 1 -9.32 14.79 -2.72
N HIS A 2 -9.18 13.53 -2.35
CA HIS A 2 -7.90 12.89 -2.05
C HIS A 2 -7.28 12.46 -3.38
N LYS A 3 -6.22 13.14 -3.84
CA LYS A 3 -5.44 12.71 -5.01
C LYS A 3 -4.82 11.35 -4.66
N SER A 4 -5.30 10.30 -5.31
CA SER A 4 -4.68 8.98 -5.27
C SER A 4 -3.28 9.08 -5.89
N TRP A 5 -2.31 8.36 -5.35
CA TRP A 5 -0.97 8.25 -5.95
C TRP A 5 -1.00 7.66 -7.38
N TYR A 6 -2.17 7.18 -7.83
CA TYR A 6 -2.43 6.81 -9.23
C TYR A 6 -2.66 8.02 -10.14
N ASP A 7 -2.98 9.23 -9.59
CA ASP A 7 -3.35 10.43 -10.35
C ASP A 7 -2.20 11.44 -10.49
N TYR A 8 -0.93 11.00 -10.36
CA TYR A 8 0.21 11.90 -10.52
C TYR A 8 0.30 12.40 -11.97
N PRO A 9 0.39 13.75 -12.22
CA PRO A 9 0.39 14.28 -13.56
C PRO A 9 1.56 13.75 -14.38
N ALA A 10 1.29 13.41 -15.63
CA ALA A 10 2.23 12.92 -16.62
C ALA A 10 3.28 13.98 -16.99
N ARG A 11 4.20 14.31 -16.09
CA ARG A 11 5.49 14.85 -16.49
C ARG A 11 6.18 13.77 -17.34
N LYS A 12 6.97 14.18 -18.33
CA LYS A 12 7.74 13.34 -19.26
C LYS A 12 8.48 12.21 -18.49
N ARG A 13 7.73 11.16 -18.08
CA ARG A 13 8.27 10.01 -17.34
C ARG A 13 9.04 9.19 -18.33
N ASP A 14 10.20 8.67 -17.92
CA ASP A 14 10.95 7.76 -18.76
C ASP A 14 10.11 6.50 -19.08
N THR A 15 10.47 5.79 -20.12
CA THR A 15 9.74 4.61 -20.58
C THR A 15 9.67 3.54 -19.49
N ARG A 16 10.71 3.40 -18.68
CA ARG A 16 10.76 2.44 -17.58
C ARG A 16 9.69 2.75 -16.52
N THR A 17 9.60 3.98 -16.08
CA THR A 17 8.59 4.44 -15.10
C THR A 17 7.17 4.29 -15.64
N ARG A 18 6.92 4.60 -16.91
CA ARG A 18 5.62 4.38 -17.55
C ARG A 18 5.19 2.91 -17.53
N ILE A 19 6.13 1.98 -17.78
CA ILE A 19 5.87 0.54 -17.71
C ILE A 19 5.51 0.14 -16.27
N LEU A 20 6.24 0.62 -15.28
CA LEU A 20 6.00 0.29 -13.87
C LEU A 20 4.65 0.83 -13.38
N ASP A 21 4.30 2.07 -13.73
CA ASP A 21 3.00 2.66 -13.39
C ASP A 21 1.83 1.89 -14.03
N ALA A 22 1.97 1.50 -15.30
CA ALA A 22 0.98 0.71 -16.00
C ALA A 22 0.80 -0.69 -15.40
N ALA A 23 1.92 -1.35 -15.07
CA ALA A 23 1.91 -2.65 -14.42
C ALA A 23 1.26 -2.57 -13.03
N LEU A 24 1.59 -1.55 -12.24
CA LEU A 24 0.97 -1.29 -10.93
C LEU A 24 -0.55 -1.06 -11.06
N GLY A 25 -0.99 -0.31 -12.08
CA GLY A 25 -2.40 -0.12 -12.38
C GLY A 25 -3.13 -1.45 -12.62
N LEU A 26 -2.55 -2.34 -13.44
CA LEU A 26 -3.12 -3.67 -13.71
C LEU A 26 -3.22 -4.51 -12.42
N VAL A 27 -2.18 -4.52 -11.59
CA VAL A 27 -2.20 -5.22 -10.29
C VAL A 27 -3.30 -4.65 -9.39
N ALA A 28 -3.42 -3.35 -9.34
CA ALA A 28 -4.44 -2.69 -8.51
C ALA A 28 -5.88 -3.03 -8.95
N GLU A 29 -6.11 -3.21 -10.24
CA GLU A 29 -7.44 -3.54 -10.78
C GLU A 29 -7.79 -5.01 -10.67
N GLY A 30 -6.87 -5.89 -11.03
CA GLY A 30 -7.15 -7.31 -11.17
C GLY A 30 -6.24 -8.25 -10.38
N GLY A 31 -5.18 -7.75 -9.74
CA GLY A 31 -4.20 -8.58 -9.04
C GLY A 31 -2.98 -8.95 -9.89
N VAL A 32 -2.05 -9.72 -9.30
CA VAL A 32 -0.76 -10.06 -9.93
C VAL A 32 -0.90 -10.89 -11.23
N GLN A 33 -2.00 -11.64 -11.36
CA GLN A 33 -2.31 -12.42 -12.57
C GLN A 33 -2.51 -11.56 -13.82
N GLU A 34 -2.77 -10.26 -13.65
CA GLU A 34 -2.90 -9.32 -14.75
C GLU A 34 -1.54 -8.94 -15.38
N LEU A 35 -0.42 -9.25 -14.71
CA LEU A 35 0.92 -8.97 -15.20
C LEU A 35 1.34 -9.97 -16.27
N THR A 36 0.95 -9.69 -17.50
CA THR A 36 1.48 -10.35 -18.69
C THR A 36 2.16 -9.33 -19.60
N GLN A 37 3.21 -9.74 -20.32
CA GLN A 37 3.94 -8.83 -21.22
C GLN A 37 3.01 -8.12 -22.22
N PRO A 38 2.05 -8.80 -22.91
CA PRO A 38 1.16 -8.13 -23.84
C PRO A 38 0.22 -7.10 -23.16
N ARG A 39 -0.27 -7.39 -21.96
CA ARG A 39 -1.17 -6.47 -21.23
C ARG A 39 -0.43 -5.25 -20.74
N VAL A 40 0.75 -5.45 -20.16
CA VAL A 40 1.58 -4.35 -19.64
C VAL A 40 2.08 -3.45 -20.77
N SER A 41 2.57 -4.02 -21.89
CA SER A 41 3.04 -3.21 -23.02
C SER A 41 1.90 -2.38 -23.64
N ARG A 42 0.70 -2.95 -23.75
CA ARG A 42 -0.50 -2.24 -24.22
C ARG A 42 -0.89 -1.13 -23.25
N ALA A 43 -0.95 -1.41 -21.94
CA ALA A 43 -1.31 -0.43 -20.92
C ALA A 43 -0.30 0.71 -20.81
N ALA A 44 1.00 0.41 -20.98
CA ALA A 44 2.07 1.40 -20.98
C ALA A 44 2.20 2.19 -22.30
N GLY A 45 1.51 1.78 -23.37
CA GLY A 45 1.66 2.39 -24.69
C GLY A 45 3.07 2.20 -25.28
N VAL A 46 3.69 1.02 -25.06
CA VAL A 46 5.01 0.68 -25.57
C VAL A 46 4.97 -0.58 -26.42
N ARG A 47 5.95 -0.76 -27.30
CA ARG A 47 6.12 -2.03 -28.01
C ARG A 47 6.60 -3.11 -27.04
N GLN A 48 6.24 -4.36 -27.28
CA GLN A 48 6.68 -5.48 -26.43
C GLN A 48 8.21 -5.60 -26.39
N SER A 49 8.90 -5.30 -27.48
CA SER A 49 10.37 -5.28 -27.52
C SER A 49 10.98 -4.23 -26.57
N HIS A 50 10.31 -3.09 -26.36
CA HIS A 50 10.75 -2.11 -25.37
C HIS A 50 10.52 -2.62 -23.94
N LEU A 51 9.38 -3.29 -23.69
CA LEU A 51 9.12 -3.92 -22.39
C LEU A 51 10.21 -4.94 -22.06
N THR A 52 10.50 -5.89 -22.97
CA THR A 52 11.50 -6.94 -22.76
C THR A 52 12.92 -6.42 -22.67
N TYR A 53 13.23 -5.28 -23.27
CA TYR A 53 14.51 -4.60 -23.08
C TYR A 53 14.71 -4.14 -21.62
N TYR A 54 13.68 -3.56 -20.99
CA TYR A 54 13.75 -3.12 -19.59
C TYR A 54 13.52 -4.24 -18.58
N PHE A 55 12.69 -5.21 -18.93
CA PHE A 55 12.26 -6.32 -18.08
C PHE A 55 12.21 -7.61 -18.89
N PRO A 56 13.35 -8.33 -19.00
CA PRO A 56 13.46 -9.52 -19.82
C PRO A 56 12.44 -10.61 -19.45
N THR A 57 12.14 -10.75 -18.17
CA THR A 57 11.16 -11.72 -17.67
C THR A 57 10.01 -11.05 -16.90
N ILE A 58 8.91 -11.77 -16.74
CA ILE A 58 7.81 -11.33 -15.86
C ILE A 58 8.27 -11.24 -14.42
N ALA A 59 9.19 -12.10 -13.98
CA ALA A 59 9.76 -12.04 -12.64
C ALA A 59 10.50 -10.71 -12.40
N ASP A 60 11.32 -10.27 -13.36
CA ASP A 60 12.01 -8.97 -13.29
C ASP A 60 11.02 -7.81 -13.19
N LEU A 61 9.93 -7.88 -13.97
CA LEU A 61 8.88 -6.88 -13.92
C LEU A 61 8.17 -6.86 -12.56
N VAL A 62 7.79 -8.03 -12.02
CA VAL A 62 7.15 -8.15 -10.69
C VAL A 62 8.04 -7.57 -9.59
N GLN A 63 9.33 -7.91 -9.61
CA GLN A 63 10.30 -7.35 -8.66
C GLN A 63 10.42 -5.83 -8.77
N ALA A 64 10.47 -5.31 -9.99
CA ALA A 64 10.60 -3.88 -10.22
C ALA A 64 9.32 -3.13 -9.81
N VAL A 65 8.13 -3.69 -10.07
CA VAL A 65 6.84 -3.15 -9.61
C VAL A 65 6.79 -3.15 -8.09
N ALA A 66 7.22 -4.23 -7.44
CA ALA A 66 7.26 -4.32 -5.99
C ALA A 66 8.14 -3.19 -5.39
N ARG A 67 9.36 -3.01 -5.90
CA ARG A 67 10.27 -1.92 -5.48
C ARG A 67 9.65 -0.55 -5.72
N HIS A 68 9.14 -0.30 -6.91
CA HIS A 68 8.50 0.97 -7.27
C HIS A 68 7.31 1.30 -6.35
N THR A 69 6.51 0.28 -6.00
CA THR A 69 5.38 0.43 -5.07
C THR A 69 5.84 0.76 -3.65
N VAL A 70 6.88 0.08 -3.16
CA VAL A 70 7.47 0.38 -1.84
C VAL A 70 7.96 1.81 -1.77
N ASP A 71 8.74 2.23 -2.77
CA ASP A 71 9.30 3.57 -2.82
C ASP A 71 8.19 4.64 -2.86
N ALA A 72 7.12 4.41 -3.63
CA ALA A 72 5.97 5.31 -3.69
C ALA A 72 5.19 5.38 -2.36
N LEU A 73 5.01 4.25 -1.68
CA LEU A 73 4.33 4.20 -0.37
C LEU A 73 5.15 4.86 0.73
N VAL A 74 6.47 4.66 0.73
CA VAL A 74 7.38 5.34 1.66
C VAL A 74 7.32 6.85 1.47
N ALA A 75 7.39 7.33 0.23
CA ALA A 75 7.27 8.75 -0.08
C ALA A 75 5.91 9.31 0.41
N GLU A 76 4.81 8.61 0.14
CA GLU A 76 3.47 9.03 0.57
C GLU A 76 3.36 9.14 2.11
N VAL A 77 3.93 8.18 2.85
CA VAL A 77 3.92 8.21 4.32
C VAL A 77 4.76 9.37 4.86
N SER A 78 5.91 9.63 4.23
CA SER A 78 6.84 10.70 4.64
C SER A 78 6.30 12.11 4.38
N GLU A 79 5.47 12.30 3.36
CA GLU A 79 4.90 13.60 2.96
C GLU A 79 3.62 13.98 3.72
N ARG A 80 3.08 13.10 4.58
CA ARG A 80 1.80 13.37 5.26
C ARG A 80 1.91 14.49 6.30
N PRO A 81 0.93 15.42 6.31
CA PRO A 81 0.86 16.46 7.34
C PRO A 81 0.73 15.85 8.74
N ARG A 82 1.60 16.26 9.65
CA ARG A 82 1.55 15.90 11.05
C ARG A 82 0.45 16.70 11.75
N GLY A 83 -0.40 16.05 12.55
CA GLY A 83 -1.38 16.71 13.41
C GLY A 83 -2.85 16.41 13.08
N ARG A 84 -3.31 15.17 13.36
CA ARG A 84 -4.74 14.83 13.31
C ARG A 84 -5.20 14.34 14.67
N ARG A 85 -6.39 14.79 15.11
CA ARG A 85 -7.07 14.24 16.29
C ARG A 85 -7.32 12.72 16.09
N ALA A 86 -7.34 11.94 17.18
CA ALA A 86 -7.49 10.47 17.13
C ALA A 86 -8.68 10.00 16.27
N GLY A 87 -9.82 10.68 16.33
CA GLY A 87 -10.98 10.35 15.47
C GLY A 87 -10.72 10.54 13.98
N ALA A 88 -9.99 11.60 13.60
CA ALA A 88 -9.61 11.83 12.21
C ALA A 88 -8.57 10.79 11.72
N LEU A 89 -7.75 10.24 12.63
CA LEU A 89 -6.84 9.15 12.33
C LEU A 89 -7.63 7.87 11.97
N VAL A 90 -8.62 7.50 12.79
CA VAL A 90 -9.47 6.33 12.53
C VAL A 90 -10.18 6.44 11.19
N GLU A 91 -10.82 7.57 10.89
CA GLU A 91 -11.50 7.78 9.60
C GLU A 91 -10.53 7.70 8.42
N HIS A 92 -9.33 8.26 8.56
CA HIS A 92 -8.30 8.17 7.53
C HIS A 92 -7.87 6.72 7.29
N VAL A 93 -7.57 5.97 8.34
CA VAL A 93 -7.18 4.55 8.25
C VAL A 93 -8.31 3.72 7.68
N ALA A 94 -9.57 3.95 8.09
CA ALA A 94 -10.74 3.29 7.53
C ALA A 94 -10.89 3.55 6.02
N ALA A 95 -10.61 4.76 5.56
CA ALA A 95 -10.61 5.08 4.13
C ALA A 95 -9.50 4.34 3.37
N VAL A 96 -8.30 4.26 3.94
CA VAL A 96 -7.17 3.51 3.35
C VAL A 96 -7.47 2.01 3.27
N THR A 97 -8.05 1.42 4.32
CA THR A 97 -8.44 0.00 4.34
C THR A 97 -9.60 -0.32 3.39
N ALA A 98 -10.43 0.67 3.06
CA ALA A 98 -11.52 0.52 2.09
C ALA A 98 -11.04 0.59 0.62
N ASP A 99 -9.84 1.06 0.37
CA ASP A 99 -9.28 1.13 -0.97
C ASP A 99 -8.81 -0.26 -1.44
N LYS A 100 -9.70 -0.94 -2.16
CA LYS A 100 -9.44 -2.29 -2.70
C LYS A 100 -8.17 -2.36 -3.57
N ARG A 101 -7.84 -1.27 -4.29
CA ARG A 101 -6.67 -1.22 -5.16
C ARG A 101 -5.40 -1.32 -4.32
N ARG A 102 -5.32 -0.59 -3.21
CA ARG A 102 -4.18 -0.65 -2.27
C ARG A 102 -4.04 -2.03 -1.63
N VAL A 103 -5.17 -2.62 -1.21
CA VAL A 103 -5.15 -3.95 -0.59
C VAL A 103 -4.70 -5.02 -1.58
N ARG A 104 -5.14 -4.98 -2.84
CA ARG A 104 -4.67 -5.90 -3.89
C ARG A 104 -3.17 -5.78 -4.14
N VAL A 105 -2.65 -4.56 -4.20
CA VAL A 105 -1.21 -4.31 -4.36
C VAL A 105 -0.43 -4.87 -3.16
N MET A 106 -0.90 -4.63 -1.93
CA MET A 106 -0.29 -5.19 -0.73
C MET A 106 -0.24 -6.72 -0.77
N LEU A 107 -1.35 -7.38 -1.11
CA LEU A 107 -1.40 -8.84 -1.24
C LEU A 107 -0.47 -9.36 -2.34
N ALA A 108 -0.39 -8.64 -3.47
CA ALA A 108 0.54 -8.97 -4.55
C ALA A 108 2.00 -8.87 -4.09
N LEU A 109 2.36 -7.86 -3.29
CA LEU A 109 3.70 -7.69 -2.72
C LEU A 109 4.06 -8.83 -1.76
N VAL A 110 3.14 -9.20 -0.88
CA VAL A 110 3.33 -10.32 0.06
C VAL A 110 3.53 -11.63 -0.71
N SER A 111 2.67 -11.90 -1.69
CA SER A 111 2.77 -13.09 -2.53
C SER A 111 4.07 -13.13 -3.37
N ALA A 112 4.52 -11.98 -3.86
CA ALA A 112 5.79 -11.88 -4.59
C ALA A 112 6.99 -12.15 -3.67
N ALA A 113 7.00 -11.61 -2.46
CA ALA A 113 8.07 -11.82 -1.48
C ALA A 113 8.12 -13.25 -0.91
N ASP A 114 7.00 -13.96 -0.92
CA ASP A 114 6.95 -15.38 -0.58
C ASP A 114 7.68 -16.24 -1.63
N ARG A 115 7.46 -15.92 -2.92
CA ARG A 115 8.07 -16.63 -4.05
C ARG A 115 9.52 -16.21 -4.31
N ASP A 116 9.87 -14.96 -4.02
CA ASP A 116 11.21 -14.41 -4.24
C ASP A 116 11.78 -13.84 -2.93
N PRO A 117 12.65 -14.63 -2.25
CA PRO A 117 13.29 -14.18 -1.02
C PRO A 117 14.10 -12.87 -1.14
N ALA A 118 14.55 -12.50 -2.34
CA ALA A 118 15.29 -11.25 -2.57
C ALA A 118 14.41 -10.00 -2.33
N LEU A 119 13.08 -10.11 -2.37
CA LEU A 119 12.16 -9.03 -2.04
C LEU A 119 11.95 -8.81 -0.54
N ARG A 120 12.25 -9.80 0.30
CA ARG A 120 12.00 -9.74 1.76
C ARG A 120 12.70 -8.58 2.47
N PRO A 121 13.96 -8.21 2.17
CA PRO A 121 14.59 -7.04 2.78
C PRO A 121 13.83 -5.75 2.49
N ARG A 122 13.35 -5.55 1.26
CA ARG A 122 12.56 -4.37 0.86
C ARG A 122 11.19 -4.34 1.54
N LEU A 123 10.53 -5.49 1.65
CA LEU A 123 9.25 -5.58 2.37
C LEU A 123 9.42 -5.28 3.86
N ARG A 124 10.51 -5.75 4.49
CA ARG A 124 10.84 -5.39 5.87
C ARG A 124 11.09 -3.90 6.05
N GLU A 125 11.76 -3.27 5.10
CA GLU A 125 11.96 -1.81 5.08
C GLU A 125 10.63 -1.07 4.99
N LEU A 126 9.73 -1.45 4.05
CA LEU A 126 8.38 -0.90 3.95
C LEU A 126 7.61 -1.02 5.27
N ILE A 127 7.61 -2.20 5.89
CA ILE A 127 6.92 -2.42 7.17
C ILE A 127 7.46 -1.47 8.24
N ARG A 128 8.78 -1.27 8.31
CA ARG A 128 9.41 -0.35 9.26
C ARG A 128 8.98 1.09 9.03
N GLU A 129 8.98 1.56 7.77
CA GLU A 129 8.55 2.91 7.41
C GLU A 129 7.05 3.14 7.69
N LEU A 130 6.20 2.15 7.36
CA LEU A 130 4.77 2.21 7.69
C LEU A 130 4.54 2.30 9.21
N ARG A 131 5.28 1.52 10.00
CA ARG A 131 5.21 1.58 11.47
C ARG A 131 5.71 2.92 12.01
N ALA A 132 6.78 3.47 11.47
CA ALA A 132 7.25 4.81 11.83
C ALA A 132 6.19 5.89 11.51
N GLY A 133 5.52 5.77 10.37
CA GLY A 133 4.38 6.62 10.01
C GLY A 133 3.20 6.50 10.97
N ILE A 134 2.85 5.30 11.41
CA ILE A 134 1.81 5.05 12.42
C ILE A 134 2.20 5.70 13.75
N ALA A 135 3.42 5.47 14.24
CA ALA A 135 3.92 6.05 15.47
C ALA A 135 3.88 7.59 15.44
N GLY A 136 4.31 8.19 14.32
CA GLY A 136 4.24 9.64 14.12
C GLY A 136 2.80 10.17 14.11
N ALA A 137 1.86 9.44 13.52
CA ALA A 137 0.45 9.82 13.49
C ALA A 137 -0.21 9.73 14.88
N LEU A 138 0.12 8.69 15.66
CA LEU A 138 -0.34 8.53 17.04
C LEU A 138 0.22 9.65 17.93
N GLY A 139 1.53 9.93 17.86
CA GLY A 139 2.15 11.02 18.61
C GLY A 139 1.56 12.39 18.27
N ALA A 140 1.24 12.66 17.00
CA ALA A 140 0.56 13.87 16.56
C ALA A 140 -0.89 13.97 17.06
N ALA A 141 -1.54 12.83 17.38
CA ALA A 141 -2.85 12.75 18.01
C ALA A 141 -2.78 12.80 19.55
N GLY A 142 -1.58 12.93 20.14
CA GLY A 142 -1.37 12.93 21.60
C GLY A 142 -1.43 11.54 22.22
N ILE A 143 -1.29 10.48 21.43
CA ILE A 143 -1.28 9.09 21.89
C ILE A 143 0.18 8.62 21.95
N GLU A 144 0.65 8.28 23.13
CA GLU A 144 1.96 7.63 23.30
C GLU A 144 1.82 6.14 23.01
N ALA A 145 2.59 5.64 22.07
CA ALA A 145 2.57 4.23 21.67
C ALA A 145 4.00 3.71 21.51
N GLY A 146 4.29 2.62 22.17
CA GLY A 146 5.54 1.88 22.03
C GLY A 146 5.55 1.03 20.75
N ALA A 147 6.62 0.28 20.57
CA ALA A 147 6.80 -0.56 19.38
C ALA A 147 5.73 -1.65 19.24
N ASP A 148 5.28 -2.20 20.38
CA ASP A 148 4.28 -3.28 20.40
C ASP A 148 2.87 -2.77 20.07
N GLU A 149 2.50 -1.60 20.59
CA GLU A 149 1.23 -0.94 20.26
C GLU A 149 1.16 -0.55 18.79
N VAL A 150 2.26 -0.03 18.25
CA VAL A 150 2.39 0.27 16.81
C VAL A 150 2.29 -0.99 15.97
N ALA A 151 2.95 -2.08 16.39
CA ALA A 151 2.87 -3.38 15.70
C ALA A 151 1.46 -3.95 15.76
N PHE A 152 0.80 -3.88 16.92
CA PHE A 152 -0.59 -4.29 17.10
C PHE A 152 -1.52 -3.52 16.16
N LEU A 153 -1.45 -2.19 16.16
CA LEU A 153 -2.31 -1.36 15.32
C LEU A 153 -2.06 -1.64 13.82
N HIS A 154 -0.80 -1.79 13.41
CA HIS A 154 -0.46 -2.17 12.04
C HIS A 154 -1.10 -3.51 11.65
N THR A 155 -1.03 -4.51 12.54
CA THR A 155 -1.64 -5.83 12.31
C THR A 155 -3.15 -5.74 12.19
N VAL A 156 -3.81 -4.95 13.04
CA VAL A 156 -5.26 -4.71 12.98
C VAL A 156 -5.63 -4.04 11.65
N VAL A 157 -4.88 -3.03 11.20
CA VAL A 157 -5.11 -2.35 9.92
C VAL A 157 -5.00 -3.31 8.75
N VAL A 158 -3.93 -4.11 8.69
CA VAL A 158 -3.73 -5.09 7.62
C VAL A 158 -4.82 -6.16 7.65
N GLY A 159 -5.11 -6.73 8.81
CA GLY A 159 -6.14 -7.77 8.97
C GLY A 159 -7.53 -7.29 8.56
N THR A 160 -7.93 -6.11 9.02
CA THR A 160 -9.23 -5.52 8.66
C THR A 160 -9.33 -5.19 7.16
N ALA A 161 -8.24 -4.72 6.54
CA ALA A 161 -8.20 -4.46 5.10
C ALA A 161 -8.43 -5.74 4.27
N VAL A 162 -7.76 -6.84 4.63
CA VAL A 162 -7.91 -8.15 3.97
C VAL A 162 -9.33 -8.69 4.14
N LEU A 163 -9.86 -8.69 5.37
CA LEU A 163 -11.22 -9.18 5.66
C LEU A 163 -12.29 -8.33 4.96
N GLN A 164 -12.10 -7.02 4.90
CA GLN A 164 -13.00 -6.13 4.18
C GLN A 164 -12.96 -6.37 2.66
N LEU A 165 -11.78 -6.61 2.09
CA LEU A 165 -11.66 -6.97 0.68
C LEU A 165 -12.34 -8.30 0.37
N ALA A 166 -12.15 -9.31 1.23
CA ALA A 166 -12.72 -10.65 1.04
C ALA A 166 -14.25 -10.68 1.11
N ARG A 167 -14.83 -9.87 2.00
CA ARG A 167 -16.30 -9.82 2.20
C ARG A 167 -17.00 -8.83 1.28
N ASP A 168 -16.35 -7.72 0.99
CA ASP A 168 -16.81 -6.65 0.09
C ASP A 168 -18.26 -6.16 0.32
N ASP A 169 -18.69 -6.11 1.57
CA ASP A 169 -20.04 -5.74 1.95
C ASP A 169 -20.09 -4.53 2.92
N ALA A 170 -21.27 -3.94 3.09
CA ALA A 170 -21.47 -2.83 4.01
C ALA A 170 -21.28 -3.21 5.49
N PRO A 171 -21.67 -4.42 5.95
CA PRO A 171 -21.33 -4.90 7.29
C PRO A 171 -19.82 -4.93 7.55
N ALA A 172 -19.00 -5.42 6.62
CA ALA A 172 -17.55 -5.46 6.77
C ALA A 172 -16.95 -4.06 6.94
N ARG A 173 -17.41 -3.08 6.17
CA ARG A 173 -16.96 -1.67 6.34
C ARG A 173 -17.30 -1.10 7.71
N ARG A 174 -18.51 -1.38 8.25
CA ARG A 174 -18.89 -0.97 9.60
C ARG A 174 -18.07 -1.67 10.68
N GLU A 175 -17.80 -2.95 10.49
CA GLU A 175 -16.96 -3.75 11.40
C GLU A 175 -15.53 -3.21 11.45
N THR A 176 -14.90 -2.98 10.29
CA THR A 176 -13.56 -2.37 10.18
C THR A 176 -13.48 -1.08 11.00
N ARG A 177 -14.44 -0.17 10.84
CA ARG A 177 -14.44 1.09 11.58
C ARG A 177 -14.53 0.87 13.10
N ARG A 178 -15.42 -0.02 13.57
CA ARG A 178 -15.54 -0.34 14.99
C ARG A 178 -14.29 -0.98 15.57
N VAL A 179 -13.66 -1.89 14.80
CA VAL A 179 -12.42 -2.54 15.23
C VAL A 179 -11.27 -1.53 15.33
N LEU A 180 -11.14 -0.65 14.35
CA LEU A 180 -10.12 0.41 14.37
C LEU A 180 -10.35 1.40 15.52
N GLN A 181 -11.59 1.83 15.77
CA GLN A 181 -11.96 2.67 16.92
C GLN A 181 -11.56 2.01 18.25
N ARG A 182 -11.90 0.73 18.41
CA ARG A 182 -11.56 -0.04 19.62
C ARG A 182 -10.05 -0.23 19.78
N ALA A 183 -9.33 -0.50 18.68
CA ALA A 183 -7.87 -0.65 18.71
C ALA A 183 -7.17 0.65 19.15
N VAL A 184 -7.61 1.80 18.63
CA VAL A 184 -7.04 3.11 19.01
C VAL A 184 -7.43 3.49 20.44
N ALA A 185 -8.69 3.24 20.86
CA ALA A 185 -9.16 3.54 22.21
C ALA A 185 -8.52 2.65 23.29
N GLY A 186 -8.05 1.46 22.93
CA GLY A 186 -7.35 0.54 23.83
C GLY A 186 -5.86 0.80 23.98
N LEU A 187 -5.31 1.77 23.24
CA LEU A 187 -3.93 2.18 23.42
C LEU A 187 -3.76 2.96 24.72
N PRO A 188 -2.61 2.82 25.44
CA PRO A 188 -2.35 3.56 26.63
C PRO A 188 -2.38 5.07 26.33
N GLY A 189 -3.38 5.77 26.87
CA GLY A 189 -3.44 7.23 26.80
C GLY A 189 -2.47 7.87 27.80
N LYS A 190 -2.11 9.13 27.59
CA LYS A 190 -1.51 9.93 28.67
C LYS A 190 -2.50 9.97 29.84
N GLY A 191 -2.10 9.38 30.98
CA GLY A 191 -2.77 9.63 32.25
C GLY A 191 -2.59 11.08 32.68
#